data_c2e960f2235df686b27a2f4c1babcaf5
#
_entry.id   c2e960f2235df686b27a2f4c1babcaf5
#
_cell.length_a   1.000
_cell.length_b   1.000
_cell.length_c   1.000
_cell.angle_alpha   90.00
_cell.angle_beta   90.00
_cell.angle_gamma   90.00
#
_symmetry.space_group_name_H-M   'P 1'
#
loop_
_entity.id
_entity.type
_entity.pdbx_description
1 polymer ?
#
loop_
_entity_poly.entity_id
_entity_poly.type
_entity_poly.pdbx_seq_one_letter_code
_entity_poly.pdbx_strand_id
1 'polypeptide(L)'
;MSSPSVWTFVMIDLAGFTALTEVHGDEHAANLAVDFAATARSALGPADRFIKAIGDAVLLASPDPPAGLDLAQRIIAACTAKDQYLQTRTALHHGPATQRGDDFFGATVNLTARLCAHAAAGQTLVTGPVADAARTLALTITDLGEATFKNITEPTPIYALDLGASTSMQSMDPICRMRIEHDRAAGYLRHNGHQYWFCSLDCATQFLRQAESEPTPT
;
A
#
# COMPACT_ATOMS: atom_id res chain seq x y z
N MET A 1 4.48 -1.51 35.33
CA MET A 1 3.64 -1.49 34.09
C MET A 1 4.15 -0.33 33.24
N SER A 2 4.66 -0.57 32.04
CA SER A 2 5.12 0.53 31.19
C SER A 2 3.91 1.37 30.78
N SER A 3 4.00 2.69 30.95
CA SER A 3 2.98 3.62 30.44
C SER A 3 2.84 3.45 28.93
N PRO A 4 1.63 3.58 28.38
CA PRO A 4 1.45 3.54 26.93
C PRO A 4 2.23 4.71 26.31
N SER A 5 3.01 4.42 25.30
CA SER A 5 3.68 5.44 24.49
C SER A 5 2.83 5.78 23.28
N VAL A 6 2.83 7.05 22.88
CA VAL A 6 2.05 7.53 21.72
C VAL A 6 2.97 7.57 20.50
N TRP A 7 2.51 6.98 19.40
CA TRP A 7 3.24 6.85 18.14
C TRP A 7 2.31 7.06 16.95
N THR A 8 2.87 7.41 15.82
CA THR A 8 2.21 7.30 14.53
C THR A 8 2.60 5.98 13.90
N PHE A 9 1.63 5.07 13.82
CA PHE A 9 1.82 3.79 13.13
C PHE A 9 1.58 3.97 11.64
N VAL A 10 2.48 3.41 10.85
CA VAL A 10 2.44 3.39 9.38
C VAL A 10 2.38 1.93 8.96
N MET A 11 1.32 1.55 8.27
CA MET A 11 1.20 0.23 7.66
C MET A 11 1.15 0.39 6.16
N ILE A 12 2.00 -0.35 5.47
CA ILE A 12 2.07 -0.35 4.01
C ILE A 12 2.04 -1.79 3.54
N ASP A 13 1.23 -2.06 2.54
CA ASP A 13 0.97 -3.40 2.00
C ASP A 13 1.02 -3.35 0.47
N LEU A 14 1.43 -4.43 -0.18
CA LEU A 14 1.53 -4.54 -1.63
C LEU A 14 0.18 -4.97 -2.22
N ALA A 15 -0.49 -4.07 -2.91
CA ALA A 15 -1.80 -4.35 -3.49
C ALA A 15 -1.69 -5.31 -4.69
N GLY A 16 -2.41 -6.43 -4.63
CA GLY A 16 -2.41 -7.43 -5.70
C GLY A 16 -1.39 -8.56 -5.51
N PHE A 17 -0.76 -8.68 -4.34
CA PHE A 17 0.26 -9.69 -4.06
C PHE A 17 -0.23 -11.13 -4.32
N THR A 18 -1.47 -11.46 -3.94
CA THR A 18 -2.05 -12.78 -4.23
C THR A 18 -2.12 -13.04 -5.74
N ALA A 19 -2.58 -12.07 -6.54
CA ALA A 19 -2.65 -12.23 -7.99
C ALA A 19 -1.26 -12.39 -8.62
N LEU A 20 -0.26 -11.68 -8.10
CA LEU A 20 1.13 -11.84 -8.50
C LEU A 20 1.63 -13.25 -8.19
N THR A 21 1.36 -13.76 -6.98
CA THR A 21 1.78 -15.11 -6.55
C THR A 21 1.18 -16.20 -7.46
N GLU A 22 -0.10 -16.10 -7.78
CA GLU A 22 -0.79 -17.04 -8.67
C GLU A 22 -0.17 -17.10 -10.07
N VAL A 23 0.35 -15.98 -10.58
CA VAL A 23 0.90 -15.88 -11.94
C VAL A 23 2.39 -16.19 -11.99
N HIS A 24 3.17 -15.63 -11.06
CA HIS A 24 4.63 -15.67 -11.08
C HIS A 24 5.24 -16.66 -10.08
N GLY A 25 4.40 -17.29 -9.24
CA GLY A 25 4.80 -18.31 -8.27
C GLY A 25 5.35 -17.75 -6.97
N ASP A 26 5.43 -18.66 -5.98
CA ASP A 26 5.81 -18.33 -4.59
C ASP A 26 7.22 -17.74 -4.46
N GLU A 27 8.17 -18.22 -5.24
CA GLU A 27 9.56 -17.74 -5.18
C GLU A 27 9.67 -16.26 -5.59
N HIS A 28 8.99 -15.89 -6.68
CA HIS A 28 8.97 -14.50 -7.13
C HIS A 28 8.27 -13.61 -6.12
N ALA A 29 7.13 -14.05 -5.58
CA ALA A 29 6.39 -13.33 -4.55
C ALA A 29 7.22 -13.16 -3.27
N ALA A 30 7.91 -14.20 -2.80
CA ALA A 30 8.78 -14.13 -1.63
C ALA A 30 9.92 -13.13 -1.83
N ASN A 31 10.56 -13.13 -3.00
CA ASN A 31 11.63 -12.20 -3.34
C ASN A 31 11.12 -10.74 -3.32
N LEU A 32 9.92 -10.51 -3.87
CA LEU A 32 9.28 -9.19 -3.85
C LEU A 32 8.97 -8.72 -2.41
N ALA A 33 8.44 -9.59 -1.56
CA ALA A 33 8.15 -9.26 -0.17
C ALA A 33 9.42 -8.94 0.63
N VAL A 34 10.51 -9.69 0.43
CA VAL A 34 11.82 -9.43 1.04
C VAL A 34 12.40 -8.10 0.55
N ASP A 35 12.36 -7.84 -0.75
CA ASP A 35 12.81 -6.57 -1.33
C ASP A 35 11.99 -5.38 -0.81
N PHE A 36 10.67 -5.54 -0.67
CA PHE A 36 9.80 -4.52 -0.10
C PHE A 36 10.16 -4.20 1.36
N ALA A 37 10.35 -5.23 2.20
CA ALA A 37 10.76 -5.03 3.58
C ALA A 37 12.15 -4.37 3.70
N ALA A 38 13.08 -4.70 2.80
CA ALA A 38 14.39 -4.06 2.73
C ALA A 38 14.27 -2.59 2.30
N THR A 39 13.42 -2.29 1.31
CA THR A 39 13.13 -0.92 0.85
C THR A 39 12.57 -0.08 1.99
N ALA A 40 11.59 -0.60 2.73
CA ALA A 40 11.01 0.08 3.88
C ALA A 40 12.05 0.34 4.98
N ARG A 41 12.95 -0.61 5.26
CA ARG A 41 14.04 -0.41 6.23
C ARG A 41 15.02 0.66 5.79
N SER A 42 15.37 0.71 4.51
CA SER A 42 16.31 1.69 3.96
C SER A 42 15.76 3.12 3.98
N ALA A 43 14.44 3.27 4.05
CA ALA A 43 13.76 4.56 4.09
C ALA A 43 13.63 5.12 5.52
N LEU A 44 14.02 4.39 6.57
CA LEU A 44 13.88 4.85 7.96
C LEU A 44 14.75 6.07 8.26
N GLY A 45 14.16 7.06 8.91
CA GLY A 45 14.90 8.13 9.57
C GLY A 45 15.38 7.72 10.97
N PRO A 46 16.19 8.56 11.63
CA PRO A 46 16.82 8.21 12.91
C PRO A 46 15.84 7.90 14.06
N ALA A 47 14.64 8.47 14.02
CA ALA A 47 13.61 8.28 15.04
C ALA A 47 12.52 7.27 14.63
N ASP A 48 12.53 6.82 13.39
CA ASP A 48 11.59 5.83 12.89
C ASP A 48 11.95 4.42 13.37
N ARG A 49 10.94 3.56 13.43
CA ARG A 49 11.12 2.16 13.81
C ARG A 49 10.48 1.23 12.78
N PHE A 50 11.24 0.24 12.34
CA PHE A 50 10.69 -0.92 11.66
C PHE A 50 10.24 -1.92 12.72
N ILE A 51 8.94 -2.13 12.84
CA ILE A 51 8.39 -3.05 13.84
C ILE A 51 8.48 -4.48 13.33
N LYS A 52 7.82 -4.76 12.19
CA LYS A 52 7.81 -6.11 11.60
C LYS A 52 7.33 -6.09 10.15
N ALA A 53 7.69 -7.14 9.41
CA ALA A 53 7.03 -7.54 8.19
C ALA A 53 5.97 -8.61 8.49
N ILE A 54 4.86 -8.57 7.76
CA ILE A 54 3.73 -9.49 7.89
C ILE A 54 3.32 -9.90 6.47
N GLY A 55 3.95 -10.95 5.94
CA GLY A 55 3.79 -11.30 4.53
C GLY A 55 4.30 -10.19 3.61
N ASP A 56 3.42 -9.66 2.81
CA ASP A 56 3.62 -8.55 1.86
C ASP A 56 3.34 -7.16 2.48
N ALA A 57 3.14 -7.08 3.77
CA ALA A 57 2.95 -5.84 4.51
C ALA A 57 4.10 -5.53 5.46
N VAL A 58 4.31 -4.25 5.74
CA VAL A 58 5.24 -3.78 6.79
C VAL A 58 4.50 -2.88 7.78
N LEU A 59 4.84 -3.05 9.05
CA LEU A 59 4.40 -2.19 10.14
C LEU A 59 5.57 -1.39 10.67
N LEU A 60 5.42 -0.06 10.71
CA LEU A 60 6.43 0.88 11.16
C LEU A 60 5.81 1.85 12.18
N ALA A 61 6.68 2.57 12.90
CA ALA A 61 6.25 3.64 13.78
C ALA A 61 7.19 4.85 13.68
N SER A 62 6.59 6.03 13.75
CA SER A 62 7.28 7.32 13.82
C SER A 62 6.82 8.09 15.06
N PRO A 63 7.64 9.00 15.61
CA PRO A 63 7.33 9.66 16.88
C PRO A 63 6.05 10.52 16.83
N ASP A 64 5.74 11.12 15.70
CA ASP A 64 4.61 12.04 15.52
C ASP A 64 4.02 11.95 14.10
N PRO A 65 2.84 12.57 13.84
CA PRO A 65 2.20 12.51 12.54
C PRO A 65 3.03 13.10 11.38
N PRO A 66 3.71 14.25 11.48
CA PRO A 66 4.59 14.74 10.42
C PRO A 66 5.69 13.76 10.03
N ALA A 67 6.37 13.15 11.01
CA ALA A 67 7.42 12.16 10.76
C ALA A 67 6.85 10.90 10.09
N GLY A 68 5.65 10.45 10.51
CA GLY A 68 4.96 9.33 9.89
C GLY A 68 4.58 9.59 8.42
N LEU A 69 4.12 10.81 8.10
CA LEU A 69 3.81 11.23 6.74
C LEU A 69 5.07 11.24 5.86
N ASP A 70 6.17 11.81 6.34
CA ASP A 70 7.45 11.84 5.64
C ASP A 70 8.00 10.43 5.41
N LEU A 71 7.93 9.54 6.41
CA LEU A 71 8.31 8.13 6.26
C LEU A 71 7.48 7.42 5.19
N ALA A 72 6.15 7.56 5.24
CA ALA A 72 5.26 6.96 4.26
C ALA A 72 5.58 7.45 2.84
N GLN A 73 5.79 8.76 2.67
CA GLN A 73 6.12 9.38 1.38
C GLN A 73 7.45 8.84 0.83
N ARG A 74 8.49 8.71 1.66
CA ARG A 74 9.79 8.12 1.25
C ARG A 74 9.65 6.68 0.77
N ILE A 75 8.89 5.85 1.49
CA ILE A 75 8.68 4.45 1.11
C ILE A 75 7.88 4.35 -0.18
N ILE A 76 6.77 5.09 -0.29
CA ILE A 76 5.92 5.11 -1.49
C ILE A 76 6.75 5.55 -2.71
N ALA A 77 7.53 6.62 -2.58
CA ALA A 77 8.41 7.11 -3.65
C ALA A 77 9.44 6.05 -4.07
N ALA A 78 10.09 5.38 -3.09
CA ALA A 78 11.05 4.32 -3.37
C ALA A 78 10.43 3.11 -4.09
N CYS A 79 9.20 2.71 -3.70
CA CYS A 79 8.46 1.65 -4.39
C CYS A 79 7.99 2.10 -5.78
N THR A 80 7.60 3.37 -5.92
CA THR A 80 7.14 3.92 -7.21
C THR A 80 8.29 4.04 -8.22
N ALA A 81 9.50 4.28 -7.77
CA ALA A 81 10.70 4.33 -8.62
C ALA A 81 11.13 2.96 -9.19
N LYS A 82 10.59 1.87 -8.65
CA LYS A 82 10.88 0.52 -9.15
C LYS A 82 9.97 0.16 -10.32
N ASP A 83 10.56 -0.40 -11.36
CA ASP A 83 9.83 -0.98 -12.49
C ASP A 83 9.30 -2.37 -12.13
N GLN A 84 8.21 -2.77 -12.79
CA GLN A 84 7.54 -4.06 -12.55
C GLN A 84 7.27 -4.33 -11.06
N TYR A 85 6.74 -3.33 -10.38
CA TYR A 85 6.46 -3.38 -8.95
C TYR A 85 4.96 -3.22 -8.67
N LEU A 86 4.49 -3.77 -7.55
CA LEU A 86 3.11 -3.59 -7.13
C LEU A 86 2.86 -2.17 -6.60
N GLN A 87 1.64 -1.70 -6.73
CA GLN A 87 1.20 -0.49 -6.01
C GLN A 87 1.11 -0.80 -4.52
N THR A 88 1.40 0.22 -3.71
CA THR A 88 1.19 0.13 -2.27
C THR A 88 -0.22 0.60 -1.90
N ARG A 89 -0.78 0.05 -0.83
CA ARG A 89 -1.87 0.64 -0.05
C ARG A 89 -1.33 0.97 1.32
N THR A 90 -1.64 2.16 1.80
CA THR A 90 -0.97 2.73 2.97
C THR A 90 -2.00 3.24 3.97
N ALA A 91 -1.71 3.07 5.25
CA ALA A 91 -2.50 3.66 6.31
C ALA A 91 -1.63 4.26 7.40
N LEU A 92 -2.04 5.42 7.93
CA LEU A 92 -1.42 6.05 9.08
C LEU A 92 -2.47 6.37 10.15
N HIS A 93 -2.15 6.01 11.38
CA HIS A 93 -2.96 6.36 12.55
C HIS A 93 -2.05 6.70 13.73
N HIS A 94 -2.40 7.76 14.46
CA HIS A 94 -1.66 8.24 15.62
C HIS A 94 -2.42 7.95 16.91
N GLY A 95 -1.75 7.33 17.87
CA GLY A 95 -2.38 7.04 19.15
C GLY A 95 -1.50 6.21 20.10
N PRO A 96 -2.02 5.89 21.29
CA PRO A 96 -1.30 5.14 22.31
C PRO A 96 -1.19 3.66 21.94
N ALA A 97 -0.04 3.05 22.25
CA ALA A 97 0.16 1.62 22.16
C ALA A 97 1.05 1.10 23.31
N THR A 98 0.91 -0.18 23.60
CA THR A 98 1.74 -0.86 24.60
C THR A 98 2.91 -1.54 23.90
N GLN A 99 4.13 -1.14 24.23
CA GLN A 99 5.34 -1.80 23.72
C GLN A 99 5.67 -3.03 24.57
N ARG A 100 6.03 -4.14 23.91
CA ARG A 100 6.59 -5.35 24.51
C ARG A 100 7.76 -5.83 23.65
N GLY A 101 8.98 -5.76 24.17
CA GLY A 101 10.18 -5.95 23.37
C GLY A 101 10.21 -4.95 22.21
N ASP A 102 10.39 -5.46 20.99
CA ASP A 102 10.42 -4.65 19.77
C ASP A 102 9.03 -4.52 19.10
N ASP A 103 7.97 -5.11 19.67
CA ASP A 103 6.62 -5.09 19.11
C ASP A 103 5.68 -4.14 19.87
N PHE A 104 4.59 -3.73 19.18
CA PHE A 104 3.55 -2.85 19.70
C PHE A 104 2.18 -3.50 19.60
N PHE A 105 1.37 -3.27 20.65
CA PHE A 105 0.04 -3.85 20.79
C PHE A 105 -0.99 -2.78 21.22
N GLY A 106 -2.21 -2.92 20.77
CA GLY A 106 -3.31 -2.07 21.18
C GLY A 106 -4.28 -1.70 20.06
N ALA A 107 -5.31 -0.96 20.44
CA ALA A 107 -6.37 -0.53 19.52
C ALA A 107 -5.81 0.30 18.34
N THR A 108 -4.82 1.14 18.60
CA THR A 108 -4.14 1.97 17.61
C THR A 108 -3.52 1.13 16.49
N VAL A 109 -2.76 0.09 16.85
CA VAL A 109 -2.14 -0.82 15.85
C VAL A 109 -3.21 -1.58 15.07
N ASN A 110 -4.26 -2.05 15.77
CA ASN A 110 -5.35 -2.76 15.13
C ASN A 110 -6.12 -1.88 14.14
N LEU A 111 -6.40 -0.62 14.51
CA LEU A 111 -7.05 0.33 13.62
C LEU A 111 -6.19 0.64 12.40
N THR A 112 -4.87 0.84 12.58
CA THR A 112 -3.95 1.05 11.45
C THR A 112 -4.02 -0.11 10.45
N ALA A 113 -4.03 -1.36 10.94
CA ALA A 113 -4.13 -2.54 10.08
C ALA A 113 -5.47 -2.62 9.34
N ARG A 114 -6.59 -2.29 10.01
CA ARG A 114 -7.91 -2.27 9.37
C ARG A 114 -8.03 -1.17 8.32
N LEU A 115 -7.47 0.00 8.62
CA LEU A 115 -7.44 1.13 7.71
C LEU A 115 -6.62 0.79 6.46
N CYS A 116 -5.47 0.13 6.60
CA CYS A 116 -4.64 -0.32 5.48
C CYS A 116 -5.39 -1.33 4.59
N ALA A 117 -6.07 -2.31 5.21
CA ALA A 117 -6.88 -3.28 4.47
C ALA A 117 -8.10 -2.65 3.76
N HIS A 118 -8.55 -1.47 4.21
CA HIS A 118 -9.65 -0.72 3.60
C HIS A 118 -9.18 0.14 2.41
N ALA A 119 -7.91 0.49 2.35
CA ALA A 119 -7.34 1.31 1.29
C ALA A 119 -7.35 0.56 -0.06
N ALA A 120 -7.65 1.28 -1.13
CA ALA A 120 -7.48 0.81 -2.49
C ALA A 120 -5.98 0.79 -2.89
N ALA A 121 -5.66 0.10 -3.98
CA ALA A 121 -4.34 0.14 -4.58
C ALA A 121 -3.95 1.60 -4.95
N GLY A 122 -2.75 2.03 -4.56
CA GLY A 122 -2.26 3.39 -4.73
C GLY A 122 -2.83 4.41 -3.72
N GLN A 123 -3.70 4.00 -2.80
CA GLN A 123 -4.35 4.90 -1.85
C GLN A 123 -3.63 4.95 -0.51
N THR A 124 -3.53 6.16 0.05
CA THR A 124 -3.11 6.38 1.43
C THR A 124 -4.29 6.88 2.25
N LEU A 125 -4.66 6.14 3.30
CA LEU A 125 -5.72 6.50 4.23
C LEU A 125 -5.15 6.92 5.58
N VAL A 126 -5.75 7.95 6.18
CA VAL A 126 -5.34 8.46 7.48
C VAL A 126 -6.55 8.78 8.35
N THR A 127 -6.32 8.94 9.65
CA THR A 127 -7.33 9.37 10.61
C THR A 127 -7.04 10.79 11.14
N GLY A 128 -7.94 11.35 11.92
CA GLY A 128 -7.96 12.76 12.34
C GLY A 128 -6.62 13.40 12.68
N PRO A 129 -5.84 12.91 13.68
CA PRO A 129 -4.57 13.58 14.04
C PRO A 129 -3.54 13.63 12.90
N VAL A 130 -3.51 12.59 12.04
CA VAL A 130 -2.62 12.58 10.87
C VAL A 130 -3.17 13.48 9.77
N ALA A 131 -4.49 13.54 9.59
CA ALA A 131 -5.14 14.47 8.67
C ALA A 131 -4.88 15.94 9.03
N ASP A 132 -4.87 16.28 10.31
CA ASP A 132 -4.57 17.64 10.78
C ASP A 132 -3.11 18.02 10.50
N ALA A 133 -2.17 17.10 10.70
CA ALA A 133 -0.78 17.30 10.32
C ALA A 133 -0.63 17.46 8.80
N ALA A 134 -1.34 16.66 8.00
CA ALA A 134 -1.32 16.75 6.54
C ALA A 134 -1.83 18.12 6.05
N ARG A 135 -2.91 18.66 6.64
CA ARG A 135 -3.40 20.03 6.35
C ARG A 135 -2.36 21.07 6.67
N THR A 136 -1.67 20.95 7.81
CA THR A 136 -0.59 21.87 8.21
C THR A 136 0.58 21.86 7.22
N LEU A 137 0.87 20.69 6.64
CA LEU A 137 1.90 20.51 5.62
C LEU A 137 1.41 20.84 4.19
N ALA A 138 0.19 21.36 4.05
CA ALA A 138 -0.45 21.69 2.76
C ALA A 138 -0.52 20.50 1.78
N LEU A 139 -0.62 19.27 2.28
CA LEU A 139 -0.86 18.09 1.47
C LEU A 139 -2.31 18.04 0.99
N THR A 140 -2.52 17.50 -0.21
CA THR A 140 -3.86 17.29 -0.74
C THR A 140 -4.59 16.20 0.04
N ILE A 141 -5.74 16.56 0.62
CA ILE A 141 -6.54 15.68 1.47
C ILE A 141 -7.99 15.68 1.02
N THR A 142 -8.60 14.50 0.98
CA THR A 142 -10.02 14.30 0.66
C THR A 142 -10.69 13.65 1.86
N ASP A 143 -11.78 14.24 2.35
CA ASP A 143 -12.63 13.65 3.39
C ASP A 143 -13.48 12.53 2.77
N LEU A 144 -13.41 11.33 3.33
CA LEU A 144 -14.17 10.16 2.90
C LEU A 144 -15.35 9.86 3.83
N GLY A 145 -15.56 10.70 4.85
CA GLY A 145 -16.58 10.48 5.88
C GLY A 145 -16.15 9.44 6.91
N GLU A 146 -17.14 8.75 7.50
CA GLU A 146 -16.92 7.76 8.54
C GLU A 146 -16.93 6.34 7.97
N ALA A 147 -15.99 5.52 8.43
CA ALA A 147 -15.92 4.10 8.11
C ALA A 147 -16.10 3.26 9.39
N THR A 148 -16.75 2.11 9.23
CA THR A 148 -16.90 1.10 10.30
C THR A 148 -15.92 -0.05 10.04
N PHE A 149 -15.23 -0.48 11.08
CA PHE A 149 -14.25 -1.56 10.99
C PHE A 149 -14.65 -2.73 11.91
N LYS A 150 -14.39 -3.95 11.46
CA LYS A 150 -14.67 -5.16 12.26
C LYS A 150 -13.97 -5.07 13.62
N ASN A 151 -14.75 -5.24 14.70
CA ASN A 151 -14.32 -5.18 16.11
C ASN A 151 -13.81 -3.80 16.57
N ILE A 152 -14.23 -2.72 15.90
CA ILE A 152 -14.07 -1.35 16.34
C ILE A 152 -15.48 -0.78 16.53
N THR A 153 -15.81 -0.35 17.75
CA THR A 153 -17.18 -0.01 18.14
C THR A 153 -17.65 1.30 17.50
N GLU A 154 -16.77 2.29 17.47
CA GLU A 154 -17.12 3.62 16.99
C GLU A 154 -16.74 3.78 15.51
N PRO A 155 -17.63 4.38 14.70
CA PRO A 155 -17.26 4.82 13.36
C PRO A 155 -16.06 5.76 13.42
N THR A 156 -15.16 5.62 12.47
CA THR A 156 -13.89 6.37 12.44
C THR A 156 -13.87 7.29 11.23
N PRO A 157 -13.73 8.61 11.42
CA PRO A 157 -13.50 9.54 10.31
C PRO A 157 -12.20 9.19 9.59
N ILE A 158 -12.27 9.01 8.27
CA ILE A 158 -11.14 8.66 7.43
C ILE A 158 -10.95 9.67 6.31
N TYR A 159 -9.70 9.83 5.93
CA TYR A 159 -9.28 10.77 4.90
C TYR A 159 -8.32 10.09 3.94
N ALA A 160 -8.43 10.42 2.64
CA ALA A 160 -7.45 10.03 1.65
C ALA A 160 -6.42 11.15 1.47
N LEU A 161 -5.15 10.77 1.39
CA LEU A 161 -4.03 11.66 1.10
C LEU A 161 -3.44 11.35 -0.27
N ASP A 162 -3.07 12.40 -1.00
CA ASP A 162 -2.17 12.28 -2.14
C ASP A 162 -0.73 12.52 -1.64
N LEU A 163 0.05 11.44 -1.57
CA LEU A 163 1.47 11.48 -1.22
C LEU A 163 2.41 11.43 -2.43
N GLY A 164 1.91 11.81 -3.60
CA GLY A 164 2.68 11.86 -4.83
C GLY A 164 2.60 10.57 -5.62
N ALA A 165 1.44 10.30 -6.23
CA ALA A 165 1.32 9.29 -7.25
C ALA A 165 2.14 9.70 -8.49
N SER A 166 2.86 8.74 -9.07
CA SER A 166 3.70 8.95 -10.24
C SER A 166 2.90 9.46 -11.44
N THR A 167 3.42 10.47 -12.13
CA THR A 167 2.88 11.03 -13.37
C THR A 167 3.45 10.37 -14.64
N SER A 168 4.15 9.25 -14.53
CA SER A 168 4.69 8.53 -15.68
C SER A 168 3.60 7.80 -16.48
N MET A 169 3.82 7.59 -17.78
CA MET A 169 2.94 6.78 -18.64
C MET A 169 3.06 5.30 -18.26
N GLN A 170 2.50 4.95 -17.13
CA GLN A 170 2.46 3.61 -16.59
C GLN A 170 1.07 3.02 -16.75
N SER A 171 1.01 1.74 -17.05
CA SER A 171 -0.21 0.93 -17.00
C SER A 171 -0.06 -0.16 -15.95
N MET A 172 -1.18 -0.67 -15.49
CA MET A 172 -1.23 -1.81 -14.60
C MET A 172 -1.52 -3.07 -15.42
N ASP A 173 -0.71 -4.10 -15.24
CA ASP A 173 -1.01 -5.43 -15.79
C ASP A 173 -2.35 -5.92 -15.22
N PRO A 174 -3.34 -6.23 -16.05
CA PRO A 174 -4.67 -6.62 -15.57
C PRO A 174 -4.66 -7.96 -14.83
N ILE A 175 -3.63 -8.78 -15.02
CA ILE A 175 -3.52 -10.14 -14.47
C ILE A 175 -2.75 -10.14 -13.16
N CYS A 176 -1.50 -9.72 -13.16
CA CYS A 176 -0.64 -9.78 -11.98
C CYS A 176 -0.58 -8.49 -11.15
N ARG A 177 -1.20 -7.41 -11.64
CA ARG A 177 -1.28 -6.11 -10.97
C ARG A 177 0.03 -5.34 -10.85
N MET A 178 1.11 -5.80 -11.47
CA MET A 178 2.34 -5.01 -11.56
C MET A 178 2.13 -3.74 -12.38
N ARG A 179 2.77 -2.66 -11.96
CA ARG A 179 2.93 -1.45 -12.78
C ARG A 179 3.97 -1.71 -13.84
N ILE A 180 3.71 -1.21 -15.04
CA ILE A 180 4.55 -1.41 -16.20
C ILE A 180 4.76 -0.07 -16.89
N GLU A 181 6.00 0.30 -17.12
CA GLU A 181 6.33 1.38 -18.05
C GLU A 181 6.14 0.86 -19.49
N HIS A 182 5.53 1.66 -20.35
CA HIS A 182 5.14 1.21 -21.69
C HIS A 182 6.33 0.79 -22.56
N ASP A 183 7.49 1.39 -22.38
CA ASP A 183 8.74 1.07 -23.07
C ASP A 183 9.38 -0.24 -22.58
N ARG A 184 8.95 -0.76 -21.43
CA ARG A 184 9.42 -2.01 -20.82
C ARG A 184 8.40 -3.13 -20.82
N ALA A 185 7.20 -2.87 -21.33
CA ALA A 185 6.18 -3.87 -21.45
C ALA A 185 6.60 -5.02 -22.38
N ALA A 186 6.25 -6.27 -22.05
CA ALA A 186 6.40 -7.40 -22.95
C ALA A 186 5.53 -7.25 -24.19
N GLY A 187 4.45 -6.48 -24.09
CA GLY A 187 3.56 -6.15 -25.19
C GLY A 187 2.24 -5.57 -24.71
N TYR A 188 1.35 -5.34 -25.66
CA TYR A 188 -0.02 -4.92 -25.37
C TYR A 188 -1.03 -5.64 -26.27
N LEU A 189 -2.27 -5.74 -25.79
CA LEU A 189 -3.41 -6.23 -26.56
C LEU A 189 -4.53 -5.18 -26.57
N ARG A 190 -5.32 -5.18 -27.63
CA ARG A 190 -6.57 -4.41 -27.70
C ARG A 190 -7.74 -5.36 -27.58
N HIS A 191 -8.60 -5.12 -26.60
CA HIS A 191 -9.80 -5.91 -26.37
C HIS A 191 -10.96 -4.99 -25.98
N ASN A 192 -12.12 -5.13 -26.61
CA ASN A 192 -13.31 -4.33 -26.35
C ASN A 192 -13.06 -2.79 -26.36
N GLY A 193 -12.22 -2.32 -27.29
CA GLY A 193 -11.89 -0.89 -27.43
C GLY A 193 -10.85 -0.37 -26.42
N HIS A 194 -10.39 -1.18 -25.48
CA HIS A 194 -9.37 -0.84 -24.50
C HIS A 194 -8.01 -1.45 -24.84
N GLN A 195 -6.95 -0.79 -24.43
CA GLN A 195 -5.56 -1.27 -24.58
C GLN A 195 -5.04 -1.74 -23.24
N TYR A 196 -4.56 -2.98 -23.17
CA TYR A 196 -4.04 -3.63 -21.98
C TYR A 196 -2.55 -3.92 -22.18
N TRP A 197 -1.73 -3.54 -21.21
CA TRP A 197 -0.29 -3.74 -21.22
C TRP A 197 0.08 -4.89 -20.30
N PHE A 198 1.12 -5.66 -20.64
CA PHE A 198 1.50 -6.87 -19.92
C PHE A 198 2.99 -6.85 -19.57
N CYS A 199 3.30 -7.32 -18.34
CA CYS A 199 4.67 -7.47 -17.86
C CYS A 199 5.37 -8.68 -18.51
N SER A 200 4.59 -9.69 -18.94
CA SER A 200 5.10 -10.92 -19.53
C SER A 200 4.13 -11.49 -20.58
N LEU A 201 4.63 -12.41 -21.41
CA LEU A 201 3.79 -13.15 -22.36
C LEU A 201 2.84 -14.11 -21.66
N ASP A 202 3.19 -14.59 -20.46
CA ASP A 202 2.32 -15.45 -19.66
C ASP A 202 1.09 -14.68 -19.19
N CYS A 203 1.25 -13.44 -18.70
CA CYS A 203 0.13 -12.57 -18.36
C CYS A 203 -0.76 -12.29 -19.58
N ALA A 204 -0.18 -12.00 -20.74
CA ALA A 204 -0.94 -11.78 -21.97
C ALA A 204 -1.74 -13.04 -22.37
N THR A 205 -1.13 -14.22 -22.25
CA THR A 205 -1.77 -15.50 -22.56
C THR A 205 -2.92 -15.80 -21.58
N GLN A 206 -2.72 -15.54 -20.32
CA GLN A 206 -3.75 -15.73 -19.31
C GLN A 206 -4.92 -14.77 -19.50
N PHE A 207 -4.65 -13.50 -19.88
CA PHE A 207 -5.69 -12.54 -20.22
C PHE A 207 -6.57 -13.03 -21.38
N LEU A 208 -5.96 -13.55 -22.44
CA LEU A 208 -6.70 -14.08 -23.59
C LEU A 208 -7.62 -15.25 -23.19
N ARG A 209 -7.13 -16.19 -22.36
CA ARG A 209 -7.95 -17.30 -21.85
C ARG A 209 -9.15 -16.84 -21.02
N GLN A 210 -8.98 -15.79 -20.22
CA GLN A 210 -10.08 -15.19 -19.45
C GLN A 210 -11.10 -14.50 -20.36
N ALA A 211 -10.61 -13.73 -21.36
CA ALA A 211 -11.45 -13.02 -22.30
C ALA A 211 -12.28 -13.96 -23.21
N GLU A 212 -11.75 -15.16 -23.55
CA GLU A 212 -12.48 -16.19 -24.29
C GLU A 212 -13.57 -16.88 -23.45
N SER A 213 -13.42 -16.89 -22.11
CA SER A 213 -14.38 -17.51 -21.21
C SER A 213 -15.54 -16.59 -20.78
N GLU A 214 -15.41 -15.28 -21.03
CA GLU A 214 -16.53 -14.34 -20.79
C GLU A 214 -17.52 -14.40 -21.96
N PRO A 215 -18.82 -14.66 -21.69
CA PRO A 215 -19.83 -14.63 -22.75
C PRO A 215 -19.94 -13.21 -23.30
N THR A 216 -19.86 -13.08 -24.63
CA THR A 216 -20.07 -11.80 -25.33
C THR A 216 -21.41 -11.19 -24.89
N PRO A 217 -21.45 -9.95 -24.39
CA PRO A 217 -22.71 -9.31 -24.10
C PRO A 217 -23.51 -9.17 -25.41
N THR A 218 -24.70 -9.78 -25.43
CA THR A 218 -25.70 -9.69 -26.51
C THR A 218 -26.38 -8.32 -26.49
#